data_aca4575e67b1fcf3420f08f3d85d0e0b
#
_entry.id   aca4575e67b1fcf3420f08f3d85d0e0b
#
_cell.length_a   1.000
_cell.length_b   1.000
_cell.length_c   1.000
_cell.angle_alpha   90.00
_cell.angle_beta   90.00
_cell.angle_gamma   90.00
#
_symmetry.space_group_name_H-M   'P 1'
#
loop_
_entity.id
_entity.type
_entity.pdbx_description
1 polymer ?
#
loop_
_entity_poly.entity_id
_entity_poly.type
_entity_poly.pdbx_seq_one_letter_code
_entity_poly.pdbx_strand_id
1 'polypeptide(L)'
;MGRLLAIDYGRKRCGIAVTDPLRIVATALATVPASELITFIKDYMSREQVDEIVVGLPTTMSGEPSDSMRYITPALGRLRKELPAGFPVVMWDERFTSTLAHRAMLDAGVRKKGRQDKEAIDRMAAVIILNSYLDSPQSKK
;
A
#
# COMPACT_ATOMS: atom_id res chain seq x y z
N MET A 1 -10.35 8.21 16.39
CA MET A 1 -10.00 8.19 14.97
C MET A 1 -8.78 7.30 14.80
N GLY A 2 -8.82 6.40 13.84
CA GLY A 2 -7.74 5.44 13.64
C GLY A 2 -6.87 5.77 12.44
N ARG A 3 -5.81 4.99 12.28
CA ARG A 3 -4.85 5.15 11.18
C ARG A 3 -5.42 4.62 9.88
N LEU A 4 -4.89 5.12 8.77
CA LEU A 4 -5.06 4.49 7.46
C LEU A 4 -3.81 3.67 7.17
N LEU A 5 -3.99 2.50 6.56
CA LEU A 5 -2.89 1.62 6.22
C LEU A 5 -2.91 1.39 4.71
N ALA A 6 -1.76 1.55 4.06
CA ALA A 6 -1.64 1.32 2.63
C ALA A 6 -0.74 0.12 2.36
N ILE A 7 -1.09 -0.62 1.32
CA ILE A 7 -0.33 -1.80 0.88
C ILE A 7 0.04 -1.62 -0.58
N ASP A 8 1.33 -1.74 -0.88
CA ASP A 8 1.80 -1.92 -2.24
C ASP A 8 2.05 -3.41 -2.41
N TYR A 9 1.08 -4.11 -3.00
CA TYR A 9 1.12 -5.57 -3.06
C TYR A 9 2.02 -6.05 -4.19
N GLY A 10 3.08 -6.75 -3.83
CA GLY A 10 3.96 -7.39 -4.79
C GLY A 10 3.83 -8.90 -4.72
N ARG A 11 4.31 -9.57 -5.75
CA ARG A 11 4.23 -11.03 -5.82
C ARG A 11 5.03 -11.70 -4.70
N LYS A 12 6.20 -11.16 -4.40
CA LYS A 12 7.09 -11.71 -3.37
C LYS A 12 7.01 -10.96 -2.06
N ARG A 13 6.88 -9.64 -2.12
CA ARG A 13 6.93 -8.76 -0.97
C ARG A 13 5.87 -7.70 -1.09
N CYS A 14 5.41 -7.23 0.06
CA CYS A 14 4.46 -6.13 0.13
C CYS A 14 5.08 -4.99 0.94
N GLY A 15 5.00 -3.78 0.40
CA GLY A 15 5.36 -2.59 1.16
C GLY A 15 4.16 -2.10 1.94
N ILE A 16 4.37 -1.62 3.15
CA ILE A 16 3.29 -1.18 4.02
C ILE A 16 3.61 0.18 4.59
N ALA A 17 2.64 1.09 4.54
CA ALA A 17 2.74 2.41 5.14
C ALA A 17 1.48 2.68 5.97
N VAL A 18 1.60 3.55 6.96
CA VAL A 18 0.47 3.94 7.81
C VAL A 18 0.50 5.43 8.05
N THR A 19 -0.68 5.99 8.37
CA THR A 19 -0.76 7.37 8.84
C THR A 19 -0.66 7.41 10.36
N ASP A 20 -0.45 8.61 10.90
CA ASP A 20 -0.73 8.89 12.30
C ASP A 20 -2.25 8.80 12.55
N PRO A 21 -2.68 8.74 13.82
CA PRO A 21 -4.13 8.69 14.11
C PRO A 21 -4.91 9.88 13.59
N LEU A 22 -4.27 11.03 13.39
CA LEU A 22 -4.93 12.20 12.83
C LEU A 22 -4.95 12.24 11.32
N ARG A 23 -4.32 11.23 10.67
CA ARG A 23 -4.27 11.09 9.22
C ARG A 23 -3.61 12.28 8.52
N ILE A 24 -2.55 12.81 9.12
CA ILE A 24 -1.83 13.97 8.58
C ILE A 24 -0.61 13.53 7.78
N VAL A 25 0.14 12.57 8.29
CA VAL A 25 1.42 12.16 7.72
C VAL A 25 1.43 10.67 7.43
N ALA A 26 1.89 10.29 6.23
CA ALA A 26 2.10 8.89 5.88
C ALA A 26 3.56 8.52 6.17
N THR A 27 3.75 7.38 6.82
CA THR A 27 5.07 6.91 7.21
C THR A 27 5.25 5.46 6.78
N ALA A 28 6.45 5.13 6.29
CA ALA A 28 6.78 3.75 5.96
C ALA A 28 6.78 2.91 7.22
N LEU A 29 6.12 1.75 7.15
CA LEU A 29 6.02 0.86 8.30
C LEU A 29 6.91 -0.38 8.17
N ALA A 30 6.75 -1.12 7.08
CA ALA A 30 7.48 -2.39 6.92
C ALA A 30 7.42 -2.87 5.48
N THR A 31 8.31 -3.81 5.17
CA THR A 31 8.22 -4.66 3.98
C THR A 31 8.15 -6.09 4.49
N VAL A 32 7.12 -6.81 4.07
CA VAL A 32 6.90 -8.19 4.53
C VAL A 32 6.76 -9.12 3.34
N PRO A 33 7.09 -10.41 3.50
CA PRO A 33 6.80 -11.39 2.45
C PRO A 33 5.30 -11.44 2.18
N ALA A 34 4.92 -11.61 0.91
CA ALA A 34 3.51 -11.64 0.56
C ALA A 34 2.75 -12.74 1.32
N SER A 35 3.43 -13.86 1.61
CA SER A 35 2.81 -14.95 2.36
C SER A 35 2.52 -14.61 3.81
N GLU A 36 3.14 -13.56 4.34
CA GLU A 36 2.96 -13.15 5.74
C GLU A 36 2.13 -11.89 5.89
N LEU A 37 1.62 -11.35 4.79
CA LEU A 37 0.91 -10.07 4.81
C LEU A 37 -0.29 -10.09 5.75
N ILE A 38 -1.14 -11.09 5.65
CA ILE A 38 -2.36 -11.15 6.45
C ILE A 38 -2.03 -11.27 7.93
N THR A 39 -1.06 -12.11 8.26
CA THR A 39 -0.61 -12.26 9.65
C THR A 39 -0.09 -10.94 10.20
N PHE A 40 0.71 -10.24 9.40
CA PHE A 40 1.26 -8.95 9.81
C PHE A 40 0.15 -7.94 10.06
N ILE A 41 -0.82 -7.85 9.16
CA ILE A 41 -1.91 -6.89 9.29
C ILE A 41 -2.77 -7.18 10.52
N LYS A 42 -3.11 -8.45 10.73
CA LYS A 42 -3.89 -8.83 11.92
C LYS A 42 -3.16 -8.50 13.21
N ASP A 43 -1.86 -8.77 13.25
CA ASP A 43 -1.04 -8.43 14.41
C ASP A 43 -1.00 -6.93 14.64
N TYR A 44 -0.77 -6.16 13.59
CA TYR A 44 -0.71 -4.72 13.69
C TYR A 44 -2.05 -4.14 14.18
N MET A 45 -3.16 -4.63 13.64
CA MET A 45 -4.49 -4.16 14.01
C MET A 45 -4.87 -4.55 15.45
N SER A 46 -4.21 -5.55 16.01
CA SER A 46 -4.43 -5.90 17.42
C SER A 46 -3.77 -4.91 18.36
N ARG A 47 -2.79 -4.15 17.88
CA ARG A 47 -2.03 -3.18 18.68
C ARG A 47 -2.39 -1.74 18.38
N GLU A 48 -2.81 -1.45 17.15
CA GLU A 48 -3.11 -0.10 16.71
C GLU A 48 -4.47 -0.08 16.04
N GLN A 49 -5.23 0.98 16.27
CA GLN A 49 -6.51 1.13 15.60
C GLN A 49 -6.29 1.51 14.14
N VAL A 50 -6.79 0.70 13.23
CA VAL A 50 -6.77 0.94 11.80
C VAL A 50 -8.22 1.02 11.32
N ASP A 51 -8.58 2.12 10.68
CA ASP A 51 -9.95 2.34 10.23
C ASP A 51 -10.19 1.93 8.78
N GLU A 52 -9.13 1.89 7.98
CA GLU A 52 -9.28 1.65 6.55
C GLU A 52 -7.96 1.16 5.97
N ILE A 53 -8.06 0.25 4.98
CA ILE A 53 -6.90 -0.26 4.26
C ILE A 53 -7.01 0.18 2.81
N VAL A 54 -5.93 0.75 2.28
CA VAL A 54 -5.83 1.19 0.87
C VAL A 54 -4.85 0.27 0.17
N VAL A 55 -5.28 -0.36 -0.92
CA VAL A 55 -4.43 -1.25 -1.70
C VAL A 55 -4.17 -0.64 -3.06
N GLY A 56 -2.90 -0.42 -3.38
CA GLY A 56 -2.50 0.08 -4.69
C GLY A 56 -2.67 -1.01 -5.74
N LEU A 57 -3.36 -0.69 -6.81
CA LEU A 57 -3.58 -1.62 -7.92
C LEU A 57 -2.72 -1.21 -9.10
N PRO A 58 -1.81 -2.07 -9.56
CA PRO A 58 -1.05 -1.78 -10.77
C PRO A 58 -1.96 -1.87 -11.99
N THR A 59 -1.98 -0.81 -12.78
CA THR A 59 -2.72 -0.79 -14.03
C THR A 59 -1.79 -0.33 -15.14
N THR A 60 -2.15 -0.69 -16.39
CA THR A 60 -1.40 -0.21 -17.54
C THR A 60 -1.74 1.24 -17.83
N MET A 61 -0.97 1.87 -18.70
CA MET A 61 -1.23 3.26 -19.08
C MET A 61 -2.60 3.46 -19.70
N SER A 62 -3.15 2.42 -20.32
CA SER A 62 -4.49 2.47 -20.90
C SER A 62 -5.59 2.29 -19.85
N GLY A 63 -5.23 2.00 -18.61
CA GLY A 63 -6.20 1.81 -17.54
C GLY A 63 -6.66 0.38 -17.36
N GLU A 64 -6.13 -0.54 -18.15
CA GLU A 64 -6.49 -1.94 -18.03
C GLU A 64 -5.71 -2.59 -16.89
N PRO A 65 -6.29 -3.59 -16.21
CA PRO A 65 -5.56 -4.29 -15.15
C PRO A 65 -4.29 -4.93 -15.68
N SER A 66 -3.21 -4.85 -14.90
CA SER A 66 -1.96 -5.50 -15.26
C SER A 66 -2.05 -7.00 -14.97
N ASP A 67 -1.05 -7.75 -15.47
CA ASP A 67 -0.96 -9.18 -15.18
C ASP A 67 -0.84 -9.47 -13.69
N SER A 68 -0.36 -8.50 -12.92
CA SER A 68 -0.23 -8.64 -11.48
C SER A 68 -1.56 -8.93 -10.78
N MET A 69 -2.67 -8.56 -11.40
CA MET A 69 -3.98 -8.81 -10.80
C MET A 69 -4.28 -10.29 -10.64
N ARG A 70 -3.58 -11.17 -11.34
CA ARG A 70 -3.77 -12.61 -11.21
C ARG A 70 -3.51 -13.11 -9.80
N TYR A 71 -2.53 -12.52 -9.11
CA TYR A 71 -2.22 -12.91 -7.72
C TYR A 71 -2.78 -11.92 -6.71
N ILE A 72 -3.01 -10.68 -7.11
CA ILE A 72 -3.55 -9.67 -6.20
C ILE A 72 -5.01 -9.98 -5.86
N THR A 73 -5.83 -10.31 -6.86
CA THR A 73 -7.26 -10.57 -6.64
C THR A 73 -7.51 -11.67 -5.61
N PRO A 74 -6.86 -12.86 -5.72
CA PRO A 74 -7.05 -13.88 -4.69
C PRO A 74 -6.54 -13.45 -3.31
N ALA A 75 -5.45 -12.69 -3.28
CA ALA A 75 -4.89 -12.22 -2.03
C ALA A 75 -5.84 -11.26 -1.31
N LEU A 76 -6.48 -10.37 -2.07
CA LEU A 76 -7.48 -9.47 -1.50
C LEU A 76 -8.68 -10.22 -0.96
N GLY A 77 -9.10 -11.28 -1.66
CA GLY A 77 -10.19 -12.12 -1.17
C GLY A 77 -9.86 -12.76 0.17
N ARG A 78 -8.64 -13.28 0.30
CA ARG A 78 -8.19 -13.86 1.56
C ARG A 78 -8.11 -12.81 2.67
N LEU A 79 -7.59 -11.64 2.34
CA LEU A 79 -7.48 -10.55 3.31
C LEU A 79 -8.86 -10.14 3.83
N ARG A 80 -9.82 -9.95 2.93
CA ARG A 80 -11.17 -9.54 3.33
C ARG A 80 -11.84 -10.55 4.25
N LYS A 81 -11.56 -11.82 4.06
CA LYS A 81 -12.13 -12.85 4.92
C LYS A 81 -11.60 -12.78 6.35
N GLU A 82 -10.38 -12.27 6.51
CA GLU A 82 -9.74 -12.19 7.82
C GLU A 82 -10.04 -10.88 8.55
N LEU A 83 -10.66 -9.93 7.86
CA LEU A 83 -11.01 -8.65 8.46
C LEU A 83 -12.43 -8.67 9.00
N PRO A 84 -12.76 -7.77 9.95
CA PRO A 84 -14.14 -7.66 10.43
C PRO A 84 -15.11 -7.41 9.28
N ALA A 85 -16.34 -7.91 9.43
CA ALA A 85 -17.35 -7.70 8.40
C ALA A 85 -17.56 -6.21 8.13
N GLY A 86 -17.56 -5.83 6.87
CA GLY A 86 -17.76 -4.43 6.49
C GLY A 86 -16.53 -3.54 6.64
N PHE A 87 -15.37 -4.11 6.96
CA PHE A 87 -14.16 -3.31 7.10
C PHE A 87 -13.78 -2.70 5.74
N PRO A 88 -13.54 -1.36 5.68
CA PRO A 88 -13.25 -0.70 4.41
C PRO A 88 -11.90 -1.10 3.84
N VAL A 89 -11.91 -1.66 2.62
CA VAL A 89 -10.71 -1.92 1.83
C VAL A 89 -10.89 -1.18 0.53
N VAL A 90 -10.08 -0.13 0.33
CA VAL A 90 -10.17 0.74 -0.85
C VAL A 90 -9.14 0.32 -1.86
N MET A 91 -9.57 0.13 -3.11
CA MET A 91 -8.67 -0.12 -4.22
C MET A 91 -8.25 1.22 -4.79
N TRP A 92 -6.95 1.46 -4.87
CA TRP A 92 -6.42 2.73 -5.38
C TRP A 92 -5.61 2.47 -6.64
N ASP A 93 -6.00 3.08 -7.74
CA ASP A 93 -5.32 2.91 -9.03
C ASP A 93 -3.97 3.63 -8.97
N GLU A 94 -2.89 2.90 -9.19
CA GLU A 94 -1.54 3.45 -9.14
C GLU A 94 -1.29 4.51 -10.21
N ARG A 95 -2.12 4.60 -11.26
CA ARG A 95 -2.02 5.68 -12.22
C ARG A 95 -2.25 7.04 -11.58
N PHE A 96 -2.95 7.08 -10.45
CA PHE A 96 -3.18 8.33 -9.73
C PHE A 96 -1.94 8.81 -8.99
N THR A 97 -0.93 7.95 -8.81
CA THR A 97 0.33 8.40 -8.26
C THR A 97 1.09 9.11 -9.37
N SER A 98 1.75 10.20 -9.01
CA SER A 98 2.48 11.00 -9.99
C SER A 98 3.63 10.22 -10.61
N THR A 99 3.76 10.28 -11.94
CA THR A 99 4.92 9.72 -12.62
C THR A 99 6.20 10.33 -12.08
N LEU A 100 6.16 11.63 -11.76
CA LEU A 100 7.30 12.34 -11.23
C LEU A 100 7.67 11.82 -9.82
N ALA A 101 6.68 11.58 -8.97
CA ALA A 101 6.93 11.04 -7.65
C ALA A 101 7.53 9.63 -7.74
N HIS A 102 7.01 8.83 -8.65
CA HIS A 102 7.52 7.48 -8.87
C HIS A 102 8.97 7.51 -9.35
N ARG A 103 9.29 8.43 -10.27
CA ARG A 103 10.64 8.59 -10.77
C ARG A 103 11.58 9.07 -9.66
N ALA A 104 11.14 9.99 -8.83
CA ALA A 104 11.94 10.47 -7.71
C ALA A 104 12.25 9.33 -6.73
N MET A 105 11.29 8.47 -6.49
CA MET A 105 11.50 7.29 -5.64
C MET A 105 12.56 6.38 -6.21
N LEU A 106 12.49 6.08 -7.51
CA LEU A 106 13.47 5.23 -8.16
C LEU A 106 14.86 5.86 -8.13
N ASP A 107 14.95 7.15 -8.41
CA ASP A 107 16.24 7.84 -8.37
C ASP A 107 16.86 7.81 -6.99
N ALA A 108 16.07 8.06 -5.95
CA ALA A 108 16.56 8.07 -4.60
C ALA A 108 17.01 6.68 -4.13
N GLY A 109 16.25 5.65 -4.46
CA GLY A 109 16.54 4.30 -4.02
C GLY A 109 17.68 3.65 -4.81
N VAL A 110 17.56 3.69 -6.14
CA VAL A 110 18.50 2.98 -7.01
C VAL A 110 19.87 3.63 -7.01
N ARG A 111 19.92 4.95 -6.97
CA ARG A 111 21.17 5.68 -7.07
C ARG A 111 22.11 5.42 -5.90
N LYS A 112 21.57 5.24 -4.70
CA LYS A 112 22.40 5.11 -3.50
C LYS A 112 22.95 3.70 -3.29
N LYS A 113 22.14 2.68 -3.42
CA LYS A 113 22.52 1.33 -3.03
C LYS A 113 22.07 0.25 -4.00
N GLY A 114 21.47 0.62 -5.10
CA GLY A 114 21.07 -0.33 -6.11
C GLY A 114 20.06 -1.35 -5.58
N ARG A 115 20.36 -2.61 -5.80
CA ARG A 115 19.40 -3.68 -5.51
C ARG A 115 19.15 -3.95 -4.04
N GLN A 116 20.05 -3.47 -3.16
CA GLN A 116 19.89 -3.70 -1.73
C GLN A 116 18.72 -2.93 -1.13
N ASP A 117 18.21 -1.93 -1.87
CA ASP A 117 17.14 -1.07 -1.37
C ASP A 117 15.76 -1.47 -1.87
N LYS A 118 15.58 -2.70 -2.38
CA LYS A 118 14.27 -3.13 -2.87
C LYS A 118 13.18 -3.03 -1.82
N GLU A 119 13.50 -3.41 -0.58
CA GLU A 119 12.51 -3.32 0.49
C GLU A 119 12.19 -1.88 0.84
N ALA A 120 13.18 -1.00 0.79
CA ALA A 120 12.95 0.42 1.01
C ALA A 120 12.09 1.02 -0.11
N ILE A 121 12.32 0.59 -1.35
CA ILE A 121 11.51 1.03 -2.49
C ILE A 121 10.06 0.58 -2.31
N ASP A 122 9.85 -0.66 -1.86
CA ASP A 122 8.50 -1.17 -1.61
C ASP A 122 7.77 -0.34 -0.56
N ARG A 123 8.47 0.04 0.52
CA ARG A 123 7.89 0.88 1.56
C ARG A 123 7.58 2.28 1.04
N MET A 124 8.48 2.84 0.23
CA MET A 124 8.27 4.17 -0.35
C MET A 124 7.07 4.17 -1.31
N ALA A 125 6.91 3.09 -2.07
CA ALA A 125 5.76 2.96 -2.96
C ALA A 125 4.46 2.98 -2.16
N ALA A 126 4.42 2.30 -1.02
CA ALA A 126 3.24 2.32 -0.15
C ALA A 126 2.99 3.73 0.41
N VAL A 127 4.03 4.46 0.77
CA VAL A 127 3.89 5.85 1.23
C VAL A 127 3.32 6.74 0.13
N ILE A 128 3.79 6.55 -1.11
CA ILE A 128 3.30 7.34 -2.25
C ILE A 128 1.81 7.05 -2.49
N ILE A 129 1.43 5.78 -2.44
CA ILE A 129 0.02 5.40 -2.58
C ILE A 129 -0.82 6.07 -1.50
N LEU A 130 -0.36 6.02 -0.26
CA LEU A 130 -1.10 6.58 0.86
C LEU A 130 -1.20 8.10 0.78
N ASN A 131 -0.13 8.78 0.41
CA ASN A 131 -0.16 10.23 0.21
C ASN A 131 -1.11 10.62 -0.92
N SER A 132 -1.10 9.87 -2.01
CA SER A 132 -2.00 10.11 -3.12
C SER A 132 -3.46 9.99 -2.67
N TYR A 133 -3.75 8.97 -1.87
CA TYR A 133 -5.09 8.78 -1.34
C TYR A 133 -5.50 9.90 -0.38
N LEU A 134 -4.59 10.31 0.50
CA LEU A 134 -4.88 11.37 1.47
C LEU A 134 -5.19 12.70 0.78
N ASP A 135 -4.57 12.96 -0.37
CA ASP A 135 -4.81 14.18 -1.13
C ASP A 135 -6.10 14.12 -1.95
N SER A 136 -6.74 12.96 -2.01
CA SER A 136 -7.94 12.78 -2.82
C SER A 136 -9.20 13.16 -2.06
N PRO A 137 -10.28 13.51 -2.77
CA PRO A 137 -11.56 13.77 -2.11
C PRO A 137 -12.13 12.55 -1.37
N GLN A 138 -11.76 11.34 -1.80
CA GLN A 138 -12.29 10.13 -1.18
C GLN A 138 -11.88 9.98 0.28
N SER A 139 -10.66 10.40 0.63
CA SER A 139 -10.20 10.27 2.00
C SER A 139 -10.87 11.25 2.95
N LYS A 140 -11.51 12.26 2.41
CA LYS A 140 -12.10 13.36 3.19
C LYS A 140 -13.60 13.22 3.42
N LYS A 141 -14.16 12.10 3.05
CA LYS A 141 -15.56 11.83 3.27
C LYS A 141 -15.86 11.45 4.71
#